data_8e06737563bce75ec97e5feec2305a46
#
_entry.id   8e06737563bce75ec97e5feec2305a46
#
_cell.length_a   1.000
_cell.length_b   1.000
_cell.length_c   1.000
_cell.angle_alpha   90.00
_cell.angle_beta   90.00
_cell.angle_gamma   90.00
#
_symmetry.space_group_name_H-M   'P 1'
#
loop_
_entity.id
_entity.type
_entity.pdbx_description
1 polymer ?
#
loop_
_entity_poly.entity_id
_entity_poly.type
_entity_poly.pdbx_seq_one_letter_code
_entity_poly.pdbx_strand_id
1 'polypeptide(L)'
;MLRNREFRQFAILFSLIAATAVTLGFAINRLAGILAIASTAAFGTTFFAFTKARYKSIAQISDQIDLVLHNTDHLYIGESDEGELSILQSEITKMTLRIREQNDALKKEKEHLADSLADIAHQLRTPLTSVNLILSLLENNSDENERKALIRETKELFVQMDWLLTSLLKLSRLDAGIVVFQSKQIDVNNLISAALHPFLISIELHNIDVQIDVPKEIIIQGDFGWLSEAIQNILKNCMESAGDKGKIEVICRNNPLFTEIAIHDSGAGFEKEDLPCLFDRFYRGKNAGATGYGIGLALCKMIITGQGGTITAKNHPRGGAIFDICFPK
;
A
#
# COMPACT_ATOMS: atom_id res chain seq x y z
N MET A 1 39.02 -26.78 -5.11
CA MET A 1 39.11 -27.50 -6.36
C MET A 1 39.35 -29.00 -6.17
N LEU A 2 40.44 -29.45 -5.52
CA LEU A 2 40.76 -30.87 -5.25
C LEU A 2 39.75 -31.61 -4.34
N ARG A 3 38.88 -30.89 -3.61
CA ARG A 3 37.84 -31.45 -2.72
C ARG A 3 36.60 -31.86 -3.48
N ASN A 4 36.42 -31.44 -4.76
CA ASN A 4 35.26 -31.82 -5.56
C ASN A 4 35.47 -33.24 -6.14
N ARG A 5 34.50 -34.12 -5.89
CA ARG A 5 34.50 -35.54 -6.32
C ARG A 5 34.57 -35.67 -7.83
N GLU A 6 33.86 -34.85 -8.55
CA GLU A 6 33.83 -34.85 -10.03
C GLU A 6 35.21 -34.46 -10.63
N PHE A 7 35.82 -33.39 -10.11
CA PHE A 7 37.15 -33.00 -10.54
C PHE A 7 38.22 -34.10 -10.30
N ARG A 8 38.15 -34.76 -9.16
CA ARG A 8 39.05 -35.86 -8.82
C ARG A 8 38.85 -37.07 -9.73
N GLN A 9 37.61 -37.43 -10.05
CA GLN A 9 37.28 -38.51 -10.97
C GLN A 9 37.80 -38.18 -12.38
N PHE A 10 37.59 -36.96 -12.87
CA PHE A 10 38.09 -36.50 -14.14
C PHE A 10 39.66 -36.50 -14.20
N ALA A 11 40.31 -36.01 -13.17
CA ALA A 11 41.78 -35.99 -13.08
C ALA A 11 42.37 -37.41 -13.12
N ILE A 12 41.73 -38.38 -12.43
CA ILE A 12 42.14 -39.78 -12.46
C ILE A 12 41.99 -40.38 -13.90
N LEU A 13 40.81 -40.16 -14.52
CA LEU A 13 40.53 -40.63 -15.86
C LEU A 13 41.50 -40.02 -16.89
N PHE A 14 41.74 -38.71 -16.81
CA PHE A 14 42.69 -37.99 -17.65
C PHE A 14 44.11 -38.53 -17.49
N SER A 15 44.54 -38.76 -16.26
CA SER A 15 45.89 -39.33 -15.98
C SER A 15 46.05 -40.73 -16.56
N LEU A 16 45.00 -41.54 -16.51
CA LEU A 16 44.99 -42.88 -17.09
C LEU A 16 45.09 -42.86 -18.62
N ILE A 17 44.31 -41.98 -19.27
CA ILE A 17 44.35 -41.79 -20.73
C ILE A 17 45.72 -41.23 -21.15
N ALA A 18 46.25 -40.27 -20.41
CA ALA A 18 47.54 -39.69 -20.68
C ALA A 18 48.68 -40.73 -20.59
N ALA A 19 48.64 -41.57 -19.54
CA ALA A 19 49.63 -42.66 -19.38
C ALA A 19 49.56 -43.67 -20.52
N THR A 20 48.36 -44.08 -20.93
CA THR A 20 48.19 -45.01 -22.07
C THR A 20 48.63 -44.40 -23.39
N ALA A 21 48.32 -43.13 -23.64
CA ALA A 21 48.80 -42.41 -24.85
C ALA A 21 50.31 -42.27 -24.92
N VAL A 22 50.94 -41.98 -23.79
CA VAL A 22 52.42 -41.87 -23.70
C VAL A 22 53.08 -43.22 -23.91
N THR A 23 52.61 -44.32 -23.27
CA THR A 23 53.15 -45.67 -23.41
C THR A 23 53.04 -46.18 -24.84
N LEU A 24 51.90 -46.01 -25.51
CA LEU A 24 51.66 -46.34 -26.90
C LEU A 24 52.60 -45.49 -27.85
N GLY A 25 52.74 -44.21 -27.56
CA GLY A 25 53.66 -43.35 -28.35
C GLY A 25 55.09 -43.84 -28.33
N PHE A 26 55.58 -44.21 -27.14
CA PHE A 26 56.98 -44.76 -27.04
C PHE A 26 57.09 -46.13 -27.65
N ALA A 27 56.09 -46.94 -27.70
CA ALA A 27 56.06 -48.24 -28.35
C ALA A 27 56.19 -48.13 -29.90
N ILE A 28 55.70 -47.03 -30.48
CA ILE A 28 55.77 -46.75 -31.92
C ILE A 28 57.09 -46.12 -32.27
N ASN A 29 57.49 -45.02 -31.70
CA ASN A 29 58.69 -44.32 -31.90
C ASN A 29 59.07 -43.33 -30.79
N ARG A 30 60.34 -43.05 -30.48
CA ARG A 30 60.74 -42.08 -29.45
C ARG A 30 60.18 -40.68 -29.69
N LEU A 31 60.10 -40.25 -30.93
CA LEU A 31 59.59 -38.93 -31.32
C LEU A 31 58.09 -38.85 -31.08
N ALA A 32 57.31 -39.90 -31.32
CA ALA A 32 55.89 -39.99 -31.02
C ALA A 32 55.62 -39.96 -29.51
N GLY A 33 56.45 -40.60 -28.69
CA GLY A 33 56.36 -40.55 -27.24
C GLY A 33 56.58 -39.14 -26.68
N ILE A 34 57.56 -38.40 -27.20
CA ILE A 34 57.82 -37.01 -26.79
C ILE A 34 56.63 -36.07 -27.16
N LEU A 35 56.12 -36.23 -28.38
CA LEU A 35 54.93 -35.47 -28.82
C LEU A 35 53.69 -35.77 -27.97
N ALA A 36 53.50 -37.03 -27.57
CA ALA A 36 52.42 -37.42 -26.68
C ALA A 36 52.54 -36.77 -25.28
N ILE A 37 53.74 -36.69 -24.71
CA ILE A 37 53.97 -35.97 -23.44
C ILE A 37 53.68 -34.46 -23.60
N ALA A 38 54.19 -33.84 -24.66
CA ALA A 38 54.02 -32.41 -24.91
C ALA A 38 52.52 -32.05 -25.09
N SER A 39 51.78 -32.85 -25.86
CA SER A 39 50.35 -32.63 -26.08
C SER A 39 49.52 -32.86 -24.80
N THR A 40 49.77 -33.92 -24.04
CA THR A 40 49.07 -34.18 -22.79
C THR A 40 49.36 -33.10 -21.71
N ALA A 41 50.61 -32.62 -21.64
CA ALA A 41 50.97 -31.51 -20.78
C ALA A 41 50.26 -30.21 -21.17
N ALA A 42 50.22 -29.90 -22.48
CA ALA A 42 49.53 -28.71 -22.98
C ALA A 42 48.01 -28.77 -22.68
N PHE A 43 47.34 -29.90 -22.95
CA PHE A 43 45.93 -30.08 -22.61
C PHE A 43 45.69 -30.02 -21.12
N GLY A 44 46.52 -30.64 -20.29
CA GLY A 44 46.40 -30.60 -18.84
C GLY A 44 46.52 -29.19 -18.26
N THR A 45 47.50 -28.40 -18.73
CA THR A 45 47.65 -27.01 -18.28
C THR A 45 46.52 -26.11 -18.72
N THR A 46 46.06 -26.23 -19.98
CA THR A 46 44.91 -25.47 -20.49
C THR A 46 43.63 -25.82 -19.73
N PHE A 47 43.37 -27.09 -19.50
CA PHE A 47 42.21 -27.55 -18.74
C PHE A 47 42.26 -27.07 -17.28
N PHE A 48 43.41 -27.12 -16.64
CA PHE A 48 43.56 -26.63 -15.27
C PHE A 48 43.32 -25.13 -15.19
N ALA A 49 43.88 -24.34 -16.11
CA ALA A 49 43.68 -22.89 -16.17
C ALA A 49 42.20 -22.53 -16.37
N PHE A 50 41.53 -23.19 -17.33
CA PHE A 50 40.10 -23.01 -17.60
C PHE A 50 39.23 -23.35 -16.39
N THR A 51 39.48 -24.50 -15.77
CA THR A 51 38.73 -24.95 -14.61
C THR A 51 38.94 -24.00 -13.41
N LYS A 52 40.16 -23.52 -13.18
CA LYS A 52 40.47 -22.55 -12.12
C LYS A 52 39.73 -21.22 -12.35
N ALA A 53 39.70 -20.72 -13.57
CA ALA A 53 38.95 -19.50 -13.92
C ALA A 53 37.44 -19.68 -13.63
N ARG A 54 36.87 -20.81 -14.06
CA ARG A 54 35.46 -21.13 -13.83
C ARG A 54 35.12 -21.21 -12.34
N TYR A 55 35.92 -21.84 -11.50
CA TYR A 55 35.72 -21.87 -10.05
C TYR A 55 35.83 -20.50 -9.40
N LYS A 56 36.72 -19.64 -9.91
CA LYS A 56 36.86 -18.25 -9.44
C LYS A 56 35.57 -17.47 -9.72
N SER A 57 35.01 -17.59 -10.92
CA SER A 57 33.74 -16.91 -11.29
C SER A 57 32.56 -17.39 -10.42
N ILE A 58 32.46 -18.70 -10.17
CA ILE A 58 31.41 -19.26 -9.29
C ILE A 58 31.57 -18.72 -7.86
N ALA A 59 32.78 -18.64 -7.32
CA ALA A 59 33.03 -18.08 -5.99
C ALA A 59 32.64 -16.60 -5.94
N GLN A 60 32.93 -15.81 -6.95
CA GLN A 60 32.53 -14.41 -7.03
C GLN A 60 31.00 -14.24 -7.03
N ILE A 61 30.27 -15.09 -7.76
CA ILE A 61 28.80 -15.08 -7.73
C ILE A 61 28.28 -15.41 -6.34
N SER A 62 28.86 -16.40 -5.67
CA SER A 62 28.48 -16.76 -4.29
C SER A 62 28.72 -15.60 -3.30
N ASP A 63 29.87 -14.93 -3.41
CA ASP A 63 30.19 -13.77 -2.56
C ASP A 63 29.24 -12.59 -2.82
N GLN A 64 28.83 -12.38 -4.08
CA GLN A 64 27.83 -11.35 -4.44
C GLN A 64 26.47 -11.64 -3.83
N ILE A 65 26.02 -12.90 -3.86
CA ILE A 65 24.75 -13.31 -3.22
C ILE A 65 24.81 -13.04 -1.73
N ASP A 66 25.90 -13.37 -1.08
CA ASP A 66 26.07 -13.19 0.36
C ASP A 66 26.09 -11.69 0.77
N LEU A 67 26.76 -10.85 -0.02
CA LEU A 67 26.76 -9.39 0.16
C LEU A 67 25.33 -8.80 0.05
N VAL A 68 24.52 -9.29 -0.87
CA VAL A 68 23.15 -8.82 -1.03
C VAL A 68 22.25 -9.27 0.11
N LEU A 69 22.40 -10.50 0.57
CA LEU A 69 21.63 -11.02 1.71
C LEU A 69 21.95 -10.26 3.01
N HIS A 70 23.18 -9.71 3.14
CA HIS A 70 23.63 -8.98 4.34
C HIS A 70 23.56 -7.45 4.20
N ASN A 71 22.76 -6.92 3.25
CA ASN A 71 22.37 -5.49 3.19
C ASN A 71 23.52 -4.50 2.88
N THR A 72 24.53 -4.88 2.14
CA THR A 72 25.53 -3.92 1.68
C THR A 72 25.09 -3.24 0.39
N ASP A 73 25.12 -1.90 0.34
CA ASP A 73 24.59 -1.03 -0.72
C ASP A 73 25.30 -1.12 -2.08
N HIS A 74 26.27 -1.99 -2.22
CA HIS A 74 27.07 -2.09 -3.41
C HIS A 74 26.74 -3.32 -4.25
N LEU A 75 25.86 -3.14 -5.24
CA LEU A 75 25.74 -4.05 -6.37
C LEU A 75 26.91 -3.79 -7.32
N TYR A 76 28.00 -4.52 -7.17
CA TYR A 76 29.05 -4.57 -8.19
C TYR A 76 28.55 -5.48 -9.32
N ILE A 77 27.97 -4.88 -10.35
CA ILE A 77 27.71 -5.55 -11.63
C ILE A 77 29.06 -5.58 -12.35
N GLY A 78 29.87 -6.60 -12.09
CA GLY A 78 31.05 -6.85 -12.90
C GLY A 78 30.58 -7.19 -14.31
N GLU A 79 31.21 -6.57 -15.32
CA GLU A 79 31.03 -6.98 -16.71
C GLU A 79 31.37 -8.47 -16.80
N SER A 80 30.40 -9.28 -17.20
CA SER A 80 30.60 -10.71 -17.38
C SER A 80 30.94 -10.99 -18.82
N ASP A 81 32.01 -11.73 -19.00
CA ASP A 81 32.35 -12.34 -20.29
C ASP A 81 31.20 -13.19 -20.82
N GLU A 82 31.06 -13.26 -22.15
CA GLU A 82 30.02 -14.03 -22.83
C GLU A 82 30.14 -15.53 -22.45
N GLY A 83 29.00 -16.15 -22.07
CA GLY A 83 28.96 -17.57 -21.75
C GLY A 83 27.78 -17.98 -20.83
N GLU A 84 27.64 -19.29 -20.59
CA GLU A 84 26.57 -19.86 -19.75
C GLU A 84 26.55 -19.31 -18.33
N LEU A 85 27.71 -18.98 -17.76
CA LEU A 85 27.82 -18.37 -16.41
C LEU A 85 27.30 -16.94 -16.38
N SER A 86 27.40 -16.21 -17.49
CA SER A 86 26.86 -14.86 -17.63
C SER A 86 25.33 -14.85 -17.57
N ILE A 87 24.68 -15.84 -18.18
CA ILE A 87 23.22 -15.99 -18.11
C ILE A 87 22.79 -16.27 -16.67
N LEU A 88 23.46 -17.19 -15.98
CA LEU A 88 23.19 -17.51 -14.58
C LEU A 88 23.38 -16.28 -13.67
N GLN A 89 24.45 -15.52 -13.87
CA GLN A 89 24.75 -14.29 -13.15
C GLN A 89 23.66 -13.24 -13.37
N SER A 90 23.19 -13.06 -14.61
CA SER A 90 22.09 -12.16 -14.95
C SER A 90 20.79 -12.55 -14.24
N GLU A 91 20.43 -13.85 -14.24
CA GLU A 91 19.20 -14.32 -13.57
C GLU A 91 19.28 -14.17 -12.05
N ILE A 92 20.42 -14.48 -11.44
CA ILE A 92 20.65 -14.27 -10.01
C ILE A 92 20.55 -12.78 -9.67
N THR A 93 21.15 -11.89 -10.48
CA THR A 93 21.06 -10.43 -10.28
C THR A 93 19.61 -9.95 -10.34
N LYS A 94 18.83 -10.40 -11.32
CA LYS A 94 17.39 -10.06 -11.42
C LYS A 94 16.60 -10.56 -10.21
N MET A 95 16.84 -11.79 -9.77
CA MET A 95 16.18 -12.33 -8.58
C MET A 95 16.52 -11.53 -7.32
N THR A 96 17.76 -11.15 -7.18
CA THR A 96 18.29 -10.36 -6.08
C THR A 96 17.65 -8.97 -6.01
N LEU A 97 17.56 -8.28 -7.17
CA LEU A 97 16.88 -6.99 -7.27
C LEU A 97 15.40 -7.10 -6.87
N ARG A 98 14.70 -8.13 -7.35
CA ARG A 98 13.30 -8.37 -6.96
C ARG A 98 13.12 -8.63 -5.45
N ILE A 99 14.00 -9.43 -4.85
CA ILE A 99 13.97 -9.70 -3.41
C ILE A 99 14.21 -8.40 -2.63
N ARG A 100 15.14 -7.56 -3.08
CA ARG A 100 15.41 -6.26 -2.46
C ARG A 100 14.20 -5.33 -2.55
N GLU A 101 13.62 -5.19 -3.74
CA GLU A 101 12.39 -4.40 -3.94
C GLU A 101 11.24 -4.89 -3.04
N GLN A 102 11.07 -6.20 -2.91
CA GLN A 102 10.06 -6.79 -2.02
C GLN A 102 10.35 -6.52 -0.54
N ASN A 103 11.61 -6.63 -0.13
CA ASN A 103 12.00 -6.34 1.25
C ASN A 103 11.83 -4.85 1.60
N ASP A 104 12.18 -3.95 0.69
CA ASP A 104 11.99 -2.50 0.88
C ASP A 104 10.49 -2.15 0.91
N ALA A 105 9.67 -2.76 0.06
CA ALA A 105 8.23 -2.61 0.10
C ALA A 105 7.64 -3.11 1.44
N LEU A 106 8.05 -4.32 1.88
CA LEU A 106 7.61 -4.89 3.15
C LEU A 106 8.06 -4.05 4.35
N LYS A 107 9.26 -3.48 4.31
CA LYS A 107 9.75 -2.58 5.36
C LYS A 107 8.90 -1.32 5.45
N LYS A 108 8.62 -0.68 4.32
CA LYS A 108 7.72 0.49 4.25
C LYS A 108 6.32 0.17 4.75
N GLU A 109 5.79 -1.00 4.39
CA GLU A 109 4.48 -1.46 4.87
C GLU A 109 4.46 -1.65 6.40
N LYS A 110 5.52 -2.24 6.97
CA LYS A 110 5.66 -2.37 8.42
C LYS A 110 5.78 -1.03 9.14
N GLU A 111 6.57 -0.09 8.60
CA GLU A 111 6.69 1.27 9.13
C GLU A 111 5.33 1.97 9.10
N HIS A 112 4.64 1.92 7.97
CA HIS A 112 3.28 2.47 7.84
C HIS A 112 2.27 1.84 8.81
N LEU A 113 2.36 0.53 9.05
CA LEU A 113 1.52 -0.16 10.02
C LEU A 113 1.83 0.29 11.45
N ALA A 114 3.10 0.45 11.80
CA ALA A 114 3.52 0.92 13.13
C ALA A 114 3.05 2.35 13.39
N ASP A 115 3.18 3.25 12.41
CA ASP A 115 2.69 4.63 12.50
C ASP A 115 1.16 4.65 12.66
N SER A 116 0.45 3.85 11.87
CA SER A 116 -1.01 3.73 11.98
C SER A 116 -1.47 3.24 13.35
N LEU A 117 -0.77 2.25 13.94
CA LEU A 117 -1.06 1.76 15.29
C LEU A 117 -0.78 2.81 16.37
N ALA A 118 0.28 3.60 16.22
CA ALA A 118 0.60 4.70 17.13
C ALA A 118 -0.49 5.78 17.09
N ASP A 119 -0.95 6.15 15.89
CA ASP A 119 -2.03 7.12 15.70
C ASP A 119 -3.35 6.62 16.30
N ILE A 120 -3.72 5.36 16.08
CA ILE A 120 -4.90 4.72 16.69
C ILE A 120 -4.82 4.80 18.21
N ALA A 121 -3.68 4.41 18.78
CA ALA A 121 -3.48 4.42 20.22
C ALA A 121 -3.62 5.84 20.79
N HIS A 122 -3.10 6.85 20.08
CA HIS A 122 -3.23 8.25 20.48
C HIS A 122 -4.69 8.73 20.41
N GLN A 123 -5.41 8.41 19.32
CA GLN A 123 -6.81 8.81 19.14
C GLN A 123 -7.78 8.12 20.14
N LEU A 124 -7.46 6.93 20.61
CA LEU A 124 -8.21 6.24 21.67
C LEU A 124 -7.87 6.77 23.08
N ARG A 125 -6.60 7.14 23.31
CA ARG A 125 -6.16 7.64 24.62
C ARG A 125 -6.86 8.94 25.02
N THR A 126 -7.08 9.84 24.08
CA THR A 126 -7.70 11.15 24.33
C THR A 126 -9.12 11.02 24.92
N PRO A 127 -10.09 10.36 24.25
CA PRO A 127 -11.43 10.21 24.83
C PRO A 127 -11.41 9.37 26.11
N LEU A 128 -10.55 8.36 26.22
CA LEU A 128 -10.42 7.57 27.43
C LEU A 128 -9.95 8.41 28.62
N THR A 129 -9.01 9.32 28.40
CA THR A 129 -8.52 10.26 29.43
C THR A 129 -9.64 11.21 29.85
N SER A 130 -10.43 11.71 28.89
CA SER A 130 -11.61 12.56 29.17
C SER A 130 -12.67 11.82 30.00
N VAL A 131 -12.98 10.56 29.64
CA VAL A 131 -13.89 9.72 30.43
C VAL A 131 -13.40 9.55 31.87
N ASN A 132 -12.13 9.24 32.08
CA ASN A 132 -11.56 9.08 33.41
C ASN A 132 -11.63 10.39 34.23
N LEU A 133 -11.39 11.54 33.58
CA LEU A 133 -11.54 12.85 34.25
C LEU A 133 -13.00 13.09 34.65
N ILE A 134 -13.95 12.86 33.75
CA ILE A 134 -15.39 13.03 34.02
C ILE A 134 -15.82 12.11 35.15
N LEU A 135 -15.37 10.86 35.21
CA LEU A 135 -15.67 9.95 36.31
C LEU A 135 -15.18 10.49 37.66
N SER A 136 -13.95 11.05 37.69
CA SER A 136 -13.42 11.69 38.91
C SER A 136 -14.22 12.93 39.33
N LEU A 137 -14.76 13.70 38.37
CA LEU A 137 -15.65 14.81 38.66
C LEU A 137 -17.01 14.36 39.18
N LEU A 138 -17.56 13.26 38.64
CA LEU A 138 -18.81 12.67 39.08
C LEU A 138 -18.76 12.19 40.53
N GLU A 139 -17.63 11.68 41.00
CA GLU A 139 -17.43 11.25 42.38
C GLU A 139 -17.48 12.41 43.39
N ASN A 140 -17.03 13.60 42.95
CA ASN A 140 -16.91 14.77 43.82
C ASN A 140 -18.04 15.80 43.66
N ASN A 141 -18.97 15.59 42.70
CA ASN A 141 -20.01 16.57 42.40
C ASN A 141 -21.36 16.21 43.05
N SER A 142 -21.92 17.17 43.82
CA SER A 142 -23.18 17.03 44.51
C SER A 142 -24.38 17.62 43.76
N ASP A 143 -24.12 18.38 42.66
CA ASP A 143 -25.20 18.97 41.87
C ASP A 143 -25.76 17.97 40.86
N GLU A 144 -27.07 17.69 40.97
CA GLU A 144 -27.79 16.76 40.12
C GLU A 144 -27.80 17.17 38.62
N ASN A 145 -27.81 18.46 38.30
CA ASN A 145 -27.85 18.94 36.92
C ASN A 145 -26.45 18.78 36.27
N GLU A 146 -25.41 19.11 37.00
CA GLU A 146 -24.05 18.92 36.52
C GLU A 146 -23.72 17.43 36.35
N ARG A 147 -24.19 16.57 37.28
CA ARG A 147 -24.05 15.10 37.14
C ARG A 147 -24.71 14.57 35.87
N LYS A 148 -25.92 15.07 35.55
CA LYS A 148 -26.62 14.69 34.30
C LYS A 148 -25.86 15.14 33.05
N ALA A 149 -25.28 16.34 33.07
CA ALA A 149 -24.46 16.84 31.97
C ALA A 149 -23.20 15.98 31.77
N LEU A 150 -22.47 15.66 32.84
CA LEU A 150 -21.26 14.81 32.80
C LEU A 150 -21.59 13.38 32.33
N ILE A 151 -22.71 12.81 32.72
CA ILE A 151 -23.17 11.50 32.22
C ILE A 151 -23.47 11.56 30.72
N ARG A 152 -24.06 12.64 30.24
CA ARG A 152 -24.35 12.83 28.82
C ARG A 152 -23.06 12.92 28.01
N GLU A 153 -22.12 13.74 28.48
CA GLU A 153 -20.80 13.88 27.85
C GLU A 153 -20.05 12.54 27.82
N THR A 154 -20.10 11.75 28.90
CA THR A 154 -19.51 10.41 28.92
C THR A 154 -20.12 9.50 27.86
N LYS A 155 -21.42 9.53 27.69
CA LYS A 155 -22.12 8.74 26.64
C LYS A 155 -21.69 9.17 25.23
N GLU A 156 -21.58 10.46 25.01
CA GLU A 156 -21.10 11.00 23.72
C GLU A 156 -19.67 10.52 23.39
N LEU A 157 -18.78 10.53 24.38
CA LEU A 157 -17.41 10.00 24.23
C LEU A 157 -17.41 8.50 23.91
N PHE A 158 -18.25 7.69 24.54
CA PHE A 158 -18.38 6.28 24.21
C PHE A 158 -18.89 6.05 22.78
N VAL A 159 -19.89 6.81 22.33
CA VAL A 159 -20.38 6.74 20.94
C VAL A 159 -19.28 7.10 19.95
N GLN A 160 -18.47 8.11 20.26
CA GLN A 160 -17.31 8.49 19.43
C GLN A 160 -16.26 7.38 19.37
N MET A 161 -15.95 6.73 20.50
CA MET A 161 -15.00 5.61 20.54
C MET A 161 -15.51 4.40 19.76
N ASP A 162 -16.78 4.05 19.87
CA ASP A 162 -17.39 2.95 19.12
C ASP A 162 -17.36 3.21 17.61
N TRP A 163 -17.70 4.43 17.20
CA TRP A 163 -17.59 4.86 15.79
C TRP A 163 -16.14 4.75 15.29
N LEU A 164 -15.16 5.20 16.10
CA LEU A 164 -13.73 5.13 15.74
C LEU A 164 -13.30 3.69 15.55
N LEU A 165 -13.60 2.81 16.49
CA LEU A 165 -13.26 1.38 16.42
C LEU A 165 -13.90 0.69 15.20
N THR A 166 -15.18 0.97 14.96
CA THR A 166 -15.92 0.41 13.82
C THR A 166 -15.31 0.88 12.50
N SER A 167 -14.96 2.16 12.39
CA SER A 167 -14.34 2.74 11.19
C SER A 167 -12.95 2.15 10.93
N LEU A 168 -12.17 1.94 11.99
CA LEU A 168 -10.85 1.30 11.91
C LEU A 168 -10.94 -0.17 11.47
N LEU A 169 -11.90 -0.92 11.99
CA LEU A 169 -12.14 -2.30 11.56
C LEU A 169 -12.56 -2.38 10.09
N LYS A 170 -13.40 -1.45 9.62
CA LYS A 170 -13.79 -1.36 8.21
C LYS A 170 -12.58 -1.04 7.33
N LEU A 171 -11.80 -0.05 7.73
CA LEU A 171 -10.58 0.35 7.02
C LEU A 171 -9.60 -0.82 6.91
N SER A 172 -9.35 -1.53 8.02
CA SER A 172 -8.47 -2.71 8.05
C SER A 172 -8.95 -3.84 7.14
N ARG A 173 -10.26 -4.11 7.10
CA ARG A 173 -10.82 -5.13 6.20
C ARG A 173 -10.72 -4.76 4.72
N LEU A 174 -10.93 -3.49 4.40
CA LEU A 174 -10.77 -2.98 3.03
C LEU A 174 -9.31 -3.05 2.58
N ASP A 175 -8.39 -2.68 3.46
CA ASP A 175 -6.94 -2.70 3.22
C ASP A 175 -6.42 -4.12 2.97
N ALA A 176 -6.88 -5.07 3.77
CA ALA A 176 -6.56 -6.49 3.60
C ALA A 176 -7.21 -7.13 2.36
N GLY A 177 -8.03 -6.39 1.59
CA GLY A 177 -8.75 -6.93 0.43
C GLY A 177 -9.77 -8.03 0.78
N ILE A 178 -10.18 -8.12 2.05
CA ILE A 178 -11.12 -9.16 2.52
C ILE A 178 -12.57 -8.81 2.16
N VAL A 179 -12.85 -7.53 1.92
CA VAL A 179 -14.20 -7.07 1.59
C VAL A 179 -14.55 -7.46 0.16
N VAL A 180 -15.62 -8.24 0.01
CA VAL A 180 -16.20 -8.56 -1.29
C VAL A 180 -17.42 -7.66 -1.51
N PHE A 181 -17.30 -6.67 -2.39
CA PHE A 181 -18.40 -5.78 -2.72
C PHE A 181 -19.47 -6.49 -3.54
N GLN A 182 -20.73 -6.31 -3.16
CA GLN A 182 -21.88 -6.83 -3.92
C GLN A 182 -22.24 -5.83 -5.02
N SER A 183 -21.59 -5.93 -6.19
CA SER A 183 -21.88 -5.06 -7.33
C SER A 183 -23.29 -5.31 -7.86
N LYS A 184 -24.18 -4.31 -7.71
CA LYS A 184 -25.55 -4.28 -8.19
C LYS A 184 -25.80 -2.96 -8.90
N GLN A 185 -26.90 -2.92 -9.69
CA GLN A 185 -27.38 -1.67 -10.26
C GLN A 185 -27.97 -0.79 -9.15
N ILE A 186 -27.49 0.43 -9.04
CA ILE A 186 -27.88 1.41 -8.03
C ILE A 186 -28.39 2.66 -8.74
N ASP A 187 -29.62 3.05 -8.41
CA ASP A 187 -30.15 4.35 -8.78
C ASP A 187 -29.48 5.43 -7.92
N VAL A 188 -28.88 6.44 -8.58
CA VAL A 188 -28.11 7.49 -7.88
C VAL A 188 -28.99 8.36 -7.01
N ASN A 189 -30.25 8.63 -7.39
CA ASN A 189 -31.18 9.39 -6.56
C ASN A 189 -31.48 8.66 -5.25
N ASN A 190 -31.72 7.35 -5.31
CA ASN A 190 -31.95 6.53 -4.13
C ASN A 190 -30.70 6.49 -3.23
N LEU A 191 -29.52 6.42 -3.81
CA LEU A 191 -28.24 6.42 -3.09
C LEU A 191 -28.05 7.75 -2.33
N ILE A 192 -28.20 8.89 -3.00
CA ILE A 192 -28.06 10.22 -2.39
C ILE A 192 -29.13 10.42 -1.29
N SER A 193 -30.40 10.03 -1.55
CA SER A 193 -31.46 10.13 -0.57
C SER A 193 -31.18 9.30 0.67
N ALA A 194 -30.71 8.06 0.53
CA ALA A 194 -30.33 7.20 1.64
C ALA A 194 -29.14 7.77 2.44
N ALA A 195 -28.17 8.36 1.74
CA ALA A 195 -27.02 8.98 2.37
C ALA A 195 -27.37 10.26 3.16
N LEU A 196 -28.35 11.04 2.71
CA LEU A 196 -28.85 12.24 3.39
C LEU A 196 -29.75 11.93 4.60
N HIS A 197 -30.45 10.80 4.56
CA HIS A 197 -31.46 10.48 5.56
C HIS A 197 -31.02 10.62 7.02
N PRO A 198 -29.82 10.16 7.44
CA PRO A 198 -29.34 10.30 8.81
C PRO A 198 -29.14 11.76 9.27
N PHE A 199 -29.00 12.68 8.32
CA PHE A 199 -28.65 14.08 8.58
C PHE A 199 -29.83 15.04 8.52
N LEU A 200 -31.04 14.59 8.17
CA LEU A 200 -32.22 15.47 7.98
C LEU A 200 -32.49 16.38 9.18
N ILE A 201 -32.43 15.83 10.39
CA ILE A 201 -32.63 16.61 11.62
C ILE A 201 -31.52 17.65 11.81
N SER A 202 -30.26 17.28 11.54
CA SER A 202 -29.16 18.19 11.69
C SER A 202 -29.19 19.30 10.64
N ILE A 203 -29.57 18.98 9.41
CA ILE A 203 -29.75 19.93 8.30
C ILE A 203 -30.82 20.97 8.69
N GLU A 204 -31.97 20.53 9.27
CA GLU A 204 -33.03 21.41 9.71
C GLU A 204 -32.60 22.29 10.90
N LEU A 205 -31.94 21.72 11.90
CA LEU A 205 -31.47 22.44 13.09
C LEU A 205 -30.45 23.53 12.75
N HIS A 206 -29.54 23.29 11.83
CA HIS A 206 -28.52 24.25 11.40
C HIS A 206 -28.95 25.10 10.21
N ASN A 207 -30.21 24.95 9.74
CA ASN A 207 -30.78 25.66 8.59
C ASN A 207 -29.87 25.56 7.35
N ILE A 208 -29.32 24.39 7.04
CA ILE A 208 -28.48 24.15 5.86
C ILE A 208 -29.37 23.99 4.63
N ASP A 209 -29.08 24.77 3.57
CA ASP A 209 -29.77 24.64 2.27
C ASP A 209 -29.14 23.50 1.46
N VAL A 210 -29.88 22.42 1.25
CA VAL A 210 -29.42 21.26 0.45
C VAL A 210 -30.13 21.24 -0.90
N GLN A 211 -29.35 21.41 -1.97
CA GLN A 211 -29.84 21.39 -3.34
C GLN A 211 -29.35 20.12 -4.05
N ILE A 212 -30.29 19.38 -4.66
CA ILE A 212 -30.01 18.12 -5.35
C ILE A 212 -30.40 18.27 -6.80
N ASP A 213 -29.39 18.21 -7.68
CA ASP A 213 -29.57 18.21 -9.14
C ASP A 213 -29.05 16.89 -9.71
N VAL A 214 -29.87 15.87 -9.59
CA VAL A 214 -29.60 14.52 -10.09
C VAL A 214 -30.65 14.16 -11.15
N PRO A 215 -30.27 14.01 -12.42
CA PRO A 215 -31.20 13.58 -13.46
C PRO A 215 -31.82 12.22 -13.13
N LYS A 216 -33.05 12.00 -13.56
CA LYS A 216 -33.74 10.73 -13.36
C LYS A 216 -33.05 9.60 -14.14
N GLU A 217 -33.12 8.38 -13.60
CA GLU A 217 -32.67 7.14 -14.26
C GLU A 217 -31.14 7.01 -14.46
N ILE A 218 -30.35 7.69 -13.64
CA ILE A 218 -28.91 7.44 -13.64
C ILE A 218 -28.61 6.22 -12.76
N ILE A 219 -28.01 5.20 -13.39
CA ILE A 219 -27.64 3.94 -12.74
C ILE A 219 -26.11 3.81 -12.74
N ILE A 220 -25.53 3.44 -11.59
CA ILE A 220 -24.14 3.03 -11.42
C ILE A 220 -24.08 1.58 -10.96
N GLN A 221 -22.94 0.94 -11.13
CA GLN A 221 -22.65 -0.40 -10.58
C GLN A 221 -21.88 -0.26 -9.29
N GLY A 222 -22.34 -0.97 -8.23
CA GLY A 222 -21.63 -0.92 -6.95
C GLY A 222 -22.39 -1.62 -5.83
N ASP A 223 -21.83 -1.50 -4.62
CA ASP A 223 -22.45 -1.95 -3.37
C ASP A 223 -23.14 -0.76 -2.69
N PHE A 224 -24.46 -0.81 -2.63
CA PHE A 224 -25.29 0.28 -2.12
C PHE A 224 -24.91 0.69 -0.68
N GLY A 225 -24.67 -0.30 0.19
CA GLY A 225 -24.36 -0.02 1.60
C GLY A 225 -23.02 0.71 1.77
N TRP A 226 -22.00 0.21 1.11
CA TRP A 226 -20.68 0.83 1.15
C TRP A 226 -20.63 2.21 0.47
N LEU A 227 -21.29 2.36 -0.69
CA LEU A 227 -21.33 3.67 -1.37
C LEU A 227 -22.16 4.69 -0.58
N SER A 228 -23.27 4.27 0.04
CA SER A 228 -24.05 5.13 0.93
C SER A 228 -23.20 5.63 2.11
N GLU A 229 -22.38 4.76 2.71
CA GLU A 229 -21.47 5.14 3.79
C GLU A 229 -20.38 6.13 3.31
N ALA A 230 -19.80 5.91 2.12
CA ALA A 230 -18.84 6.85 1.57
C ALA A 230 -19.44 8.24 1.35
N ILE A 231 -20.63 8.32 0.77
CA ILE A 231 -21.34 9.59 0.56
C ILE A 231 -21.74 10.24 1.89
N GLN A 232 -22.19 9.46 2.89
CA GLN A 232 -22.46 9.97 4.23
C GLN A 232 -21.24 10.64 4.87
N ASN A 233 -20.07 10.04 4.77
CA ASN A 233 -18.84 10.64 5.29
C ASN A 233 -18.47 11.95 4.58
N ILE A 234 -18.70 12.04 3.27
CA ILE A 234 -18.49 13.29 2.51
C ILE A 234 -19.50 14.34 2.92
N LEU A 235 -20.79 13.99 2.97
CA LEU A 235 -21.86 14.90 3.39
C LEU A 235 -21.63 15.44 4.80
N LYS A 236 -21.18 14.58 5.73
CA LYS A 236 -20.84 14.99 7.09
C LYS A 236 -19.73 16.06 7.07
N ASN A 237 -18.65 15.84 6.30
CA ASN A 237 -17.58 16.82 6.17
C ASN A 237 -18.09 18.14 5.54
N CYS A 238 -18.93 18.06 4.51
CA CYS A 238 -19.53 19.23 3.89
C CYS A 238 -20.43 20.02 4.88
N MET A 239 -21.21 19.34 5.72
CA MET A 239 -22.04 19.98 6.73
C MET A 239 -21.21 20.68 7.82
N GLU A 240 -20.16 20.00 8.31
CA GLU A 240 -19.22 20.58 9.29
C GLU A 240 -18.49 21.81 8.72
N SER A 241 -18.14 21.79 7.44
CA SER A 241 -17.47 22.88 6.73
C SER A 241 -18.42 24.05 6.45
N ALA A 242 -19.66 23.76 6.01
CA ALA A 242 -20.67 24.76 5.67
C ALA A 242 -21.19 25.53 6.89
N GLY A 243 -21.24 24.88 8.06
CA GLY A 243 -21.73 25.48 9.32
C GLY A 243 -23.21 25.87 9.27
N ASP A 244 -23.60 26.76 10.20
CA ASP A 244 -24.98 27.27 10.28
C ASP A 244 -25.35 28.11 9.06
N LYS A 245 -26.54 27.85 8.52
CA LYS A 245 -27.07 28.52 7.31
C LYS A 245 -26.20 28.31 6.07
N GLY A 246 -25.37 27.28 6.07
CA GLY A 246 -24.55 26.92 4.94
C GLY A 246 -25.35 26.30 3.79
N LYS A 247 -24.67 26.03 2.68
CA LYS A 247 -25.27 25.43 1.49
C LYS A 247 -24.50 24.19 1.07
N ILE A 248 -25.22 23.15 0.68
CA ILE A 248 -24.66 21.93 0.07
C ILE A 248 -25.36 21.68 -1.26
N GLU A 249 -24.58 21.51 -2.31
CA GLU A 249 -25.10 21.18 -3.64
C GLU A 249 -24.60 19.78 -4.03
N VAL A 250 -25.53 18.92 -4.44
CA VAL A 250 -25.22 17.60 -4.98
C VAL A 250 -25.62 17.59 -6.45
N ILE A 251 -24.64 17.50 -7.34
CA ILE A 251 -24.86 17.53 -8.79
C ILE A 251 -24.41 16.22 -9.39
N CYS A 252 -25.27 15.59 -10.20
CA CYS A 252 -24.87 14.41 -10.95
C CYS A 252 -24.83 14.69 -12.44
N ARG A 253 -23.74 14.32 -13.08
CA ARG A 253 -23.54 14.41 -14.52
C ARG A 253 -23.30 13.02 -15.10
N ASN A 254 -24.00 12.73 -16.17
CA ASN A 254 -23.89 11.45 -16.84
C ASN A 254 -23.47 11.64 -18.29
N ASN A 255 -22.39 11.01 -18.71
CA ASN A 255 -21.94 11.00 -20.08
C ASN A 255 -21.65 9.55 -20.55
N PRO A 256 -21.32 9.31 -21.83
CA PRO A 256 -21.08 7.95 -22.32
C PRO A 256 -19.91 7.20 -21.67
N LEU A 257 -18.96 7.90 -21.06
CA LEU A 257 -17.73 7.32 -20.50
C LEU A 257 -17.80 7.09 -19.00
N PHE A 258 -18.47 8.00 -18.26
CA PHE A 258 -18.54 7.94 -16.81
C PHE A 258 -19.78 8.64 -16.26
N THR A 259 -20.12 8.30 -15.03
CA THR A 259 -21.07 9.03 -14.18
C THR A 259 -20.29 9.77 -13.11
N GLU A 260 -20.48 11.09 -12.99
CA GLU A 260 -19.85 11.98 -12.03
C GLU A 260 -20.88 12.42 -10.99
N ILE A 261 -20.55 12.31 -9.70
CA ILE A 261 -21.31 12.86 -8.60
C ILE A 261 -20.41 13.91 -7.92
N ALA A 262 -20.78 15.17 -8.02
CA ALA A 262 -20.09 16.28 -7.39
C ALA A 262 -20.87 16.74 -6.16
N ILE A 263 -20.20 16.84 -5.02
CA ILE A 263 -20.77 17.35 -3.76
C ILE A 263 -19.98 18.59 -3.39
N HIS A 264 -20.66 19.72 -3.35
CA HIS A 264 -20.08 21.03 -3.08
C HIS A 264 -20.65 21.62 -1.79
N ASP A 265 -19.82 22.18 -0.92
CA ASP A 265 -20.21 22.95 0.25
C ASP A 265 -19.86 24.45 0.11
N SER A 266 -20.50 25.28 0.92
CA SER A 266 -20.26 26.73 0.98
C SER A 266 -19.27 27.14 2.06
N GLY A 267 -18.48 26.22 2.58
CA GLY A 267 -17.52 26.49 3.65
C GLY A 267 -16.27 27.23 3.20
N ALA A 268 -15.23 27.18 4.02
CA ALA A 268 -13.95 27.84 3.72
C ALA A 268 -13.12 27.15 2.65
N GLY A 269 -13.44 25.86 2.35
CA GLY A 269 -12.60 25.00 1.50
C GLY A 269 -11.36 24.52 2.24
N PHE A 270 -10.38 24.03 1.49
CA PHE A 270 -9.14 23.44 2.00
C PHE A 270 -7.95 24.38 1.77
N GLU A 271 -6.97 24.33 2.67
CA GLU A 271 -5.67 24.91 2.37
C GLU A 271 -5.00 24.15 1.20
N LYS A 272 -4.25 24.86 0.36
CA LYS A 272 -3.61 24.22 -0.81
C LYS A 272 -2.64 23.10 -0.42
N GLU A 273 -2.01 23.24 0.74
CA GLU A 273 -1.08 22.26 1.31
C GLU A 273 -1.78 20.98 1.78
N ASP A 274 -3.05 21.08 2.18
CA ASP A 274 -3.85 19.97 2.70
C ASP A 274 -4.41 19.09 1.57
N LEU A 275 -4.68 19.64 0.38
CA LEU A 275 -5.33 18.95 -0.73
C LEU A 275 -4.70 17.61 -1.11
N PRO A 276 -3.37 17.43 -1.20
CA PRO A 276 -2.76 16.15 -1.53
C PRO A 276 -2.98 15.06 -0.47
N CYS A 277 -3.12 15.46 0.80
CA CYS A 277 -3.17 14.58 1.96
C CYS A 277 -4.57 14.35 2.52
N LEU A 278 -5.62 14.99 1.95
CA LEU A 278 -6.99 14.92 2.48
C LEU A 278 -7.55 13.49 2.63
N PHE A 279 -7.10 12.59 1.78
CA PHE A 279 -7.52 11.18 1.78
C PHE A 279 -6.54 10.25 2.51
N ASP A 280 -5.49 10.81 3.13
CA ASP A 280 -4.57 10.03 3.94
C ASP A 280 -5.20 9.70 5.29
N ARG A 281 -4.84 8.54 5.84
CA ARG A 281 -5.36 8.09 7.13
C ARG A 281 -4.89 8.99 8.25
N PHE A 282 -5.80 9.32 9.17
CA PHE A 282 -5.55 10.19 10.33
C PHE A 282 -5.15 11.61 9.99
N TYR A 283 -5.17 11.97 8.70
CA TYR A 283 -4.87 13.32 8.29
C TYR A 283 -6.00 14.28 8.70
N ARG A 284 -5.61 15.39 9.30
CA ARG A 284 -6.51 16.48 9.69
C ARG A 284 -5.89 17.80 9.23
N GLY A 285 -6.62 18.55 8.41
CA GLY A 285 -6.20 19.89 8.02
C GLY A 285 -6.06 20.81 9.23
N LYS A 286 -5.29 21.89 9.09
CA LYS A 286 -5.02 22.87 10.17
C LYS A 286 -6.29 23.50 10.75
N ASN A 287 -7.35 23.59 9.94
CA ASN A 287 -8.64 24.19 10.31
C ASN A 287 -9.72 23.13 10.60
N ALA A 288 -9.36 21.85 10.75
CA ALA A 288 -10.33 20.80 11.02
C ALA A 288 -10.97 20.98 12.40
N GLY A 289 -12.31 20.88 12.46
CA GLY A 289 -13.09 20.95 13.71
C GLY A 289 -12.65 19.90 14.74
N ALA A 290 -12.99 20.10 16.01
CA ALA A 290 -12.54 19.24 17.11
C ALA A 290 -12.97 17.77 17.01
N THR A 291 -13.99 17.44 16.21
CA THR A 291 -14.71 16.16 16.21
C THR A 291 -14.23 15.12 15.18
N GLY A 292 -13.33 15.47 14.25
CA GLY A 292 -12.87 14.56 13.18
C GLY A 292 -11.62 13.76 13.56
N TYR A 293 -11.60 12.46 13.29
CA TYR A 293 -10.44 11.57 13.52
C TYR A 293 -9.56 11.36 12.26
N GLY A 294 -9.87 12.02 11.13
CA GLY A 294 -9.12 11.87 9.88
C GLY A 294 -9.28 10.51 9.18
N ILE A 295 -10.33 9.76 9.53
CA ILE A 295 -10.58 8.42 8.96
C ILE A 295 -11.64 8.46 7.86
N GLY A 296 -12.61 9.37 7.94
CA GLY A 296 -13.77 9.37 7.07
C GLY A 296 -13.44 9.49 5.58
N LEU A 297 -12.60 10.44 5.18
CA LEU A 297 -12.20 10.63 3.76
C LEU A 297 -11.31 9.49 3.25
N ALA A 298 -10.41 8.96 4.09
CA ALA A 298 -9.61 7.79 3.74
C ALA A 298 -10.52 6.57 3.46
N LEU A 299 -11.52 6.35 4.30
CA LEU A 299 -12.52 5.29 4.11
C LEU A 299 -13.31 5.50 2.81
N CYS A 300 -13.74 6.74 2.51
CA CYS A 300 -14.41 7.07 1.25
C CYS A 300 -13.56 6.68 0.04
N LYS A 301 -12.29 7.08 0.04
CA LYS A 301 -11.37 6.76 -1.07
C LYS A 301 -11.25 5.25 -1.26
N MET A 302 -11.06 4.49 -0.19
CA MET A 302 -10.94 3.03 -0.28
C MET A 302 -12.23 2.36 -0.78
N ILE A 303 -13.40 2.80 -0.31
CA ILE A 303 -14.68 2.27 -0.76
C ILE A 303 -14.90 2.55 -2.25
N ILE A 304 -14.68 3.78 -2.68
CA ILE A 304 -14.93 4.22 -4.07
C ILE A 304 -13.93 3.55 -5.02
N THR A 305 -12.63 3.55 -4.68
CA THR A 305 -11.60 2.93 -5.53
C THR A 305 -11.70 1.42 -5.56
N GLY A 306 -12.08 0.78 -4.46
CA GLY A 306 -12.33 -0.66 -4.39
C GLY A 306 -13.50 -1.12 -5.26
N GLN A 307 -14.37 -0.19 -5.69
CA GLN A 307 -15.49 -0.45 -6.60
C GLN A 307 -15.26 0.12 -8.02
N GLY A 308 -14.00 0.43 -8.34
CA GLY A 308 -13.62 0.90 -9.69
C GLY A 308 -13.89 2.39 -9.95
N GLY A 309 -14.34 3.15 -8.94
CA GLY A 309 -14.52 4.59 -9.04
C GLY A 309 -13.24 5.37 -8.70
N THR A 310 -13.31 6.68 -8.87
CA THR A 310 -12.28 7.61 -8.42
C THR A 310 -12.91 8.73 -7.60
N ILE A 311 -12.19 9.26 -6.62
CA ILE A 311 -12.58 10.44 -5.84
C ILE A 311 -11.46 11.45 -5.83
N THR A 312 -11.82 12.72 -6.00
CA THR A 312 -10.91 13.86 -5.87
C THR A 312 -11.57 14.98 -5.08
N ALA A 313 -10.77 15.85 -4.48
CA ALA A 313 -11.25 17.04 -3.79
C ALA A 313 -10.52 18.27 -4.32
N LYS A 314 -11.24 19.39 -4.42
CA LYS A 314 -10.72 20.68 -4.88
C LYS A 314 -11.50 21.81 -4.25
N ASN A 315 -10.94 23.00 -4.24
CA ASN A 315 -11.65 24.21 -3.84
C ASN A 315 -12.50 24.74 -5.01
N HIS A 316 -13.73 25.17 -4.69
CA HIS A 316 -14.59 25.82 -5.66
C HIS A 316 -14.15 27.28 -5.87
N PRO A 317 -14.16 27.82 -7.11
CA PRO A 317 -13.75 29.22 -7.38
C PRO A 317 -14.58 30.28 -6.64
N ARG A 318 -15.81 29.97 -6.25
CA ARG A 318 -16.73 30.85 -5.48
C ARG A 318 -16.67 30.63 -3.97
N GLY A 319 -15.73 29.81 -3.47
CA GLY A 319 -15.59 29.38 -2.09
C GLY A 319 -16.17 28.00 -1.83
N GLY A 320 -15.71 27.35 -0.76
CA GLY A 320 -16.08 26.00 -0.38
C GLY A 320 -15.28 24.91 -1.04
N ALA A 321 -15.55 23.67 -0.67
CA ALA A 321 -14.93 22.46 -1.21
C ALA A 321 -15.85 21.74 -2.19
N ILE A 322 -15.25 21.05 -3.16
CA ILE A 322 -15.94 20.13 -4.06
C ILE A 322 -15.28 18.76 -3.92
N PHE A 323 -16.09 17.75 -3.74
CA PHE A 323 -15.72 16.34 -3.86
C PHE A 323 -16.32 15.79 -5.17
N ASP A 324 -15.46 15.39 -6.08
CA ASP A 324 -15.85 14.78 -7.37
C ASP A 324 -15.65 13.26 -7.29
N ILE A 325 -16.72 12.51 -7.47
CA ILE A 325 -16.74 11.04 -7.50
C ILE A 325 -17.10 10.61 -8.91
N CYS A 326 -16.24 9.80 -9.55
CA CYS A 326 -16.47 9.32 -10.92
C CYS A 326 -16.49 7.79 -10.95
N PHE A 327 -17.52 7.24 -11.58
CA PHE A 327 -17.64 5.81 -11.89
C PHE A 327 -17.58 5.61 -13.40
N PRO A 328 -16.63 4.82 -13.93
CA PRO A 328 -16.58 4.46 -15.34
C PRO A 328 -17.78 3.58 -15.70
N LYS A 329 -18.19 3.61 -16.98
CA LYS A 329 -19.29 2.80 -17.52
C LYS A 329 -18.81 1.52 -18.17
#